data_2c4c867b1578f6d53193c4ac7e80d468
#
_entry.id   2c4c867b1578f6d53193c4ac7e80d468
#
_cell.length_a   1.000
_cell.length_b   1.000
_cell.length_c   1.000
_cell.angle_alpha   90.00
_cell.angle_beta   90.00
_cell.angle_gamma   90.00
#
_symmetry.space_group_name_H-M   'P 1'
#
loop_
_entity.id
_entity.type
_entity.pdbx_description
1 polymer ?
#
loop_
_entity_poly.entity_id
_entity_poly.type
_entity_poly.pdbx_seq_one_letter_code
_entity_poly.pdbx_strand_id
1 'polypeptide(L)'
;MKRDIILTLTAAASLLALTTSCGTSGRSTAASKEAARWYASGTWRQGFTVDGYDGMDVETFHRQYTLHRAMYDSIFAWLHEIEPVAATLPAAKGVKTWSHATATVQDLELRPLERCQYEQHRQHIDLQWTVTGSERYSVVRDTSALTPKNNYNLMKDVQNFRIKAGAEDRQLVTDSDPQHFFLLFPGDIHQPCEVAKEPGVVRKIVVKIDYTD
;
A
#
# COMPACT_ATOMS: atom_id res chain seq x y z
N MET A 1 12.94 -65.34 -54.60
CA MET A 1 12.11 -64.16 -54.89
C MET A 1 12.12 -63.28 -53.64
N LYS A 2 12.95 -62.22 -53.66
CA LYS A 2 13.06 -61.21 -52.55
C LYS A 2 12.18 -60.01 -52.94
N ARG A 3 11.25 -59.63 -52.11
CA ARG A 3 10.42 -58.42 -52.25
C ARG A 3 11.02 -57.36 -51.37
N ASP A 4 11.56 -56.35 -51.99
CA ASP A 4 12.06 -55.14 -51.32
C ASP A 4 10.85 -54.24 -50.94
N ILE A 5 10.75 -53.92 -49.65
CA ILE A 5 9.74 -53.00 -49.15
C ILE A 5 10.44 -51.61 -49.02
N ILE A 6 10.00 -50.72 -49.90
CA ILE A 6 10.43 -49.31 -49.84
C ILE A 6 9.62 -48.60 -48.73
N LEU A 7 10.32 -48.15 -47.71
CA LEU A 7 9.75 -47.37 -46.62
C LEU A 7 9.88 -45.87 -46.95
N THR A 8 8.76 -45.26 -47.34
CA THR A 8 8.70 -43.82 -47.58
C THR A 8 8.55 -43.07 -46.21
N LEU A 9 9.58 -42.34 -45.84
CA LEU A 9 9.56 -41.45 -44.68
C LEU A 9 8.88 -40.14 -45.08
N THR A 10 7.67 -39.87 -44.55
CA THR A 10 7.03 -38.57 -44.65
C THR A 10 7.47 -37.74 -43.43
N ALA A 11 8.28 -36.73 -43.67
CA ALA A 11 8.66 -35.74 -42.68
C ALA A 11 7.49 -34.76 -42.46
N ALA A 12 6.83 -34.86 -41.33
CA ALA A 12 5.88 -33.86 -40.86
C ALA A 12 6.64 -32.69 -40.25
N ALA A 13 6.68 -31.55 -40.95
CA ALA A 13 7.19 -30.31 -40.44
C ALA A 13 6.16 -29.72 -39.49
N SER A 14 6.38 -29.84 -38.18
CA SER A 14 5.61 -29.17 -37.16
C SER A 14 6.03 -27.68 -37.10
N LEU A 15 5.15 -26.84 -37.63
CA LEU A 15 5.28 -25.37 -37.52
C LEU A 15 4.99 -24.97 -36.07
N LEU A 16 6.04 -24.75 -35.29
CA LEU A 16 5.93 -24.19 -33.91
C LEU A 16 5.61 -22.72 -34.06
N ALA A 17 4.34 -22.34 -33.90
CA ALA A 17 3.95 -20.94 -33.78
C ALA A 17 4.46 -20.40 -32.42
N LEU A 18 5.54 -19.67 -32.48
CA LEU A 18 5.99 -18.83 -31.36
C LEU A 18 5.00 -17.69 -31.19
N THR A 19 4.03 -17.87 -30.29
CA THR A 19 3.26 -16.73 -29.76
C THR A 19 4.19 -15.91 -28.92
N THR A 20 4.76 -14.85 -29.48
CA THR A 20 5.38 -13.77 -28.72
C THR A 20 4.29 -13.09 -27.91
N SER A 21 4.14 -13.52 -26.67
CA SER A 21 3.44 -12.76 -25.64
C SER A 21 4.19 -11.43 -25.48
N CYS A 22 3.63 -10.39 -26.05
CA CYS A 22 4.10 -9.01 -25.84
C CYS A 22 3.70 -8.62 -24.43
N GLY A 23 4.47 -9.10 -23.44
CA GLY A 23 4.46 -8.56 -22.09
C GLY A 23 4.97 -7.13 -22.19
N THR A 24 4.09 -6.15 -22.02
CA THR A 24 4.46 -4.77 -21.78
C THR A 24 5.19 -4.72 -20.44
N SER A 25 6.48 -5.07 -20.43
CA SER A 25 7.38 -4.70 -19.35
C SER A 25 7.46 -3.18 -19.39
N GLY A 26 6.67 -2.50 -18.54
CA GLY A 26 6.72 -1.06 -18.36
C GLY A 26 8.18 -0.68 -18.07
N ARG A 27 8.80 0.03 -19.02
CA ARG A 27 10.17 0.50 -18.87
C ARG A 27 10.14 1.51 -17.73
N SER A 28 10.70 1.15 -16.56
CA SER A 28 10.80 2.05 -15.41
C SER A 28 11.39 3.38 -15.85
N THR A 29 10.70 4.48 -15.55
CA THR A 29 11.15 5.84 -15.90
C THR A 29 12.43 6.18 -15.13
N ALA A 30 13.14 7.25 -15.55
CA ALA A 30 14.30 7.75 -14.82
C ALA A 30 13.89 8.16 -13.38
N ALA A 31 12.72 8.80 -13.23
CA ALA A 31 12.15 9.19 -11.94
C ALA A 31 11.89 7.98 -11.02
N SER A 32 11.29 6.92 -11.54
CA SER A 32 11.04 5.69 -10.76
C SER A 32 12.33 5.05 -10.27
N LYS A 33 13.39 5.07 -11.09
CA LYS A 33 14.71 4.55 -10.70
C LYS A 33 15.41 5.41 -9.65
N GLU A 34 15.24 6.71 -9.73
CA GLU A 34 15.77 7.66 -8.75
C GLU A 34 15.06 7.49 -7.41
N ALA A 35 13.74 7.45 -7.41
CA ALA A 35 12.93 7.22 -6.23
C ALA A 35 13.28 5.89 -5.55
N ALA A 36 13.43 4.81 -6.32
CA ALA A 36 13.81 3.50 -5.78
C ALA A 36 15.20 3.52 -5.12
N ARG A 37 16.20 4.19 -5.75
CA ARG A 37 17.53 4.36 -5.15
C ARG A 37 17.51 5.20 -3.89
N TRP A 38 16.75 6.30 -3.90
CA TRP A 38 16.57 7.14 -2.72
C TRP A 38 15.91 6.37 -1.58
N TYR A 39 14.84 5.63 -1.84
CA TYR A 39 14.15 4.81 -0.84
C TYR A 39 15.09 3.78 -0.23
N ALA A 40 15.82 3.04 -1.07
CA ALA A 40 16.80 2.04 -0.65
C ALA A 40 17.97 2.61 0.16
N SER A 41 18.29 3.91 -0.02
CA SER A 41 19.36 4.56 0.78
C SER A 41 18.98 4.72 2.25
N GLY A 42 17.70 4.68 2.60
CA GLY A 42 17.21 4.87 3.96
C GLY A 42 17.44 6.26 4.57
N THR A 43 17.91 7.24 3.78
CA THR A 43 18.23 8.60 4.28
C THR A 43 17.00 9.36 4.78
N TRP A 44 15.81 8.95 4.36
CA TRP A 44 14.53 9.51 4.78
C TRP A 44 14.07 9.08 6.18
N ARG A 45 14.65 7.99 6.71
CA ARG A 45 14.16 7.30 7.93
C ARG A 45 14.39 8.06 9.21
N GLN A 46 15.38 8.97 9.26
CA GLN A 46 15.78 9.70 10.48
C GLN A 46 16.00 8.78 11.70
N GLY A 47 16.47 7.57 11.46
CA GLY A 47 16.70 6.53 12.49
C GLY A 47 15.53 5.58 12.72
N PHE A 48 14.32 5.86 12.22
CA PHE A 48 13.16 4.96 12.32
C PHE A 48 13.45 3.63 11.64
N THR A 49 13.25 2.51 12.36
CA THR A 49 13.70 1.18 11.88
C THR A 49 12.64 0.44 11.09
N VAL A 50 11.38 0.85 11.20
CA VAL A 50 10.24 0.22 10.53
C VAL A 50 10.24 0.53 9.03
N ASP A 51 10.02 -0.48 8.21
CA ASP A 51 9.99 -0.35 6.74
C ASP A 51 8.60 0.05 6.22
N GLY A 52 8.55 0.59 4.99
CA GLY A 52 7.28 0.71 4.28
C GLY A 52 6.84 -0.65 3.73
N TYR A 53 5.53 -0.87 3.65
CA TYR A 53 4.98 -2.09 3.06
C TYR A 53 5.33 -2.22 1.55
N ASP A 54 5.41 -3.45 1.04
CA ASP A 54 5.89 -3.74 -0.32
C ASP A 54 5.08 -3.10 -1.47
N GLY A 55 3.84 -2.72 -1.19
CA GLY A 55 2.96 -2.07 -2.18
C GLY A 55 3.03 -0.55 -2.20
N MET A 56 3.91 0.09 -1.44
CA MET A 56 3.98 1.55 -1.35
C MET A 56 4.37 2.20 -2.69
N ASP A 57 3.72 3.31 -3.01
CA ASP A 57 4.11 4.16 -4.14
C ASP A 57 5.34 5.01 -3.77
N VAL A 58 6.52 4.41 -3.99
CA VAL A 58 7.81 5.03 -3.66
C VAL A 58 8.08 6.28 -4.50
N GLU A 59 7.57 6.37 -5.73
CA GLU A 59 7.76 7.54 -6.60
C GLU A 59 6.98 8.74 -6.04
N THR A 60 5.73 8.54 -5.65
CA THR A 60 4.94 9.59 -4.99
C THR A 60 5.51 9.94 -3.63
N PHE A 61 6.00 8.96 -2.85
CA PHE A 61 6.67 9.25 -1.57
C PHE A 61 7.91 10.11 -1.77
N HIS A 62 8.78 9.79 -2.71
CA HIS A 62 9.98 10.57 -3.01
C HIS A 62 9.64 12.02 -3.40
N ARG A 63 8.61 12.20 -4.24
CA ARG A 63 8.12 13.52 -4.63
C ARG A 63 7.62 14.33 -3.43
N GLN A 64 6.74 13.76 -2.62
CA GLN A 64 6.18 14.41 -1.43
C GLN A 64 7.26 14.73 -0.39
N TYR A 65 8.16 13.80 -0.14
CA TYR A 65 9.30 14.03 0.74
C TYR A 65 10.18 15.18 0.25
N THR A 66 10.47 15.24 -1.05
CA THR A 66 11.31 16.30 -1.65
C THR A 66 10.66 17.68 -1.50
N LEU A 67 9.34 17.76 -1.69
CA LEU A 67 8.56 19.00 -1.53
C LEU A 67 8.51 19.47 -0.06
N HIS A 68 8.41 18.54 0.89
CA HIS A 68 8.15 18.83 2.30
C HIS A 68 9.18 18.20 3.23
N ARG A 69 10.44 18.18 2.83
CA ARG A 69 11.52 17.44 3.47
C ARG A 69 11.58 17.67 4.98
N ALA A 70 11.60 18.92 5.44
CA ALA A 70 11.73 19.23 6.87
C ALA A 70 10.56 18.66 7.71
N MET A 71 9.36 18.60 7.14
CA MET A 71 8.19 18.00 7.81
C MET A 71 8.34 16.49 7.91
N TYR A 72 8.68 15.82 6.80
CA TYR A 72 8.88 14.36 6.81
C TYR A 72 10.04 13.96 7.71
N ASP A 73 11.18 14.67 7.66
CA ASP A 73 12.30 14.45 8.57
C ASP A 73 11.85 14.54 10.04
N SER A 74 11.03 15.53 10.39
CA SER A 74 10.49 15.69 11.74
C SER A 74 9.49 14.59 12.12
N ILE A 75 8.67 14.10 11.17
CA ILE A 75 7.74 13.00 11.42
C ILE A 75 8.52 11.71 11.68
N PHE A 76 9.47 11.36 10.82
CA PHE A 76 10.25 10.13 10.97
C PHE A 76 11.18 10.17 12.20
N ALA A 77 11.75 11.33 12.53
CA ALA A 77 12.51 11.50 13.77
C ALA A 77 11.62 11.28 15.02
N TRP A 78 10.39 11.80 15.01
CA TRP A 78 9.44 11.55 16.10
C TRP A 78 9.03 10.07 16.16
N LEU A 79 8.76 9.41 15.03
CA LEU A 79 8.46 7.98 14.99
C LEU A 79 9.62 7.15 15.56
N HIS A 80 10.86 7.51 15.23
CA HIS A 80 12.05 6.89 15.83
C HIS A 80 12.13 7.10 17.34
N GLU A 81 11.87 8.32 17.82
CA GLU A 81 11.88 8.65 19.25
C GLU A 81 10.90 7.80 20.05
N ILE A 82 9.68 7.61 19.51
CA ILE A 82 8.63 6.86 20.22
C ILE A 82 8.68 5.35 19.97
N GLU A 83 9.42 4.86 18.99
CA GLU A 83 9.47 3.44 18.59
C GLU A 83 9.66 2.50 19.79
N PRO A 84 10.59 2.75 20.74
CA PRO A 84 10.79 1.85 21.89
C PRO A 84 9.61 1.77 22.85
N VAL A 85 8.71 2.75 22.86
CA VAL A 85 7.59 2.87 23.79
C VAL A 85 6.23 2.88 23.10
N ALA A 86 6.19 2.77 21.79
CA ALA A 86 4.98 2.91 20.99
C ALA A 86 3.83 2.00 21.45
N ALA A 87 4.14 0.78 21.85
CA ALA A 87 3.15 -0.19 22.35
C ALA A 87 2.47 0.23 23.68
N THR A 88 3.07 1.15 24.42
CA THR A 88 2.59 1.57 25.75
C THR A 88 2.08 3.01 25.79
N LEU A 89 2.18 3.74 24.68
CA LEU A 89 1.64 5.10 24.59
C LEU A 89 0.13 5.09 24.84
N PRO A 90 -0.42 6.03 25.62
CA PRO A 90 -1.86 6.13 25.80
C PRO A 90 -2.56 6.45 24.48
N ALA A 91 -3.69 5.78 24.22
CA ALA A 91 -4.52 6.10 23.06
C ALA A 91 -5.09 7.52 23.20
N ALA A 92 -4.76 8.39 22.26
CA ALA A 92 -5.22 9.77 22.21
C ALA A 92 -5.10 10.35 20.80
N LYS A 93 -6.00 11.30 20.48
CA LYS A 93 -5.90 12.09 19.24
C LYS A 93 -4.94 13.25 19.43
N GLY A 94 -4.21 13.61 18.37
CA GLY A 94 -3.33 14.77 18.37
C GLY A 94 -2.16 14.66 19.35
N VAL A 95 -1.64 13.44 19.56
CA VAL A 95 -0.49 13.20 20.45
C VAL A 95 0.76 13.97 20.01
N LYS A 96 0.85 14.30 18.73
CA LYS A 96 1.84 15.18 18.12
C LYS A 96 1.19 15.92 16.96
N THR A 97 1.54 17.18 16.78
CA THR A 97 1.05 18.03 15.69
C THR A 97 2.21 18.79 15.08
N TRP A 98 2.22 18.84 13.75
CA TRP A 98 3.07 19.70 12.92
C TRP A 98 2.19 20.70 12.18
N SER A 99 2.77 21.61 11.40
CA SER A 99 1.99 22.59 10.62
C SER A 99 1.02 21.91 9.63
N HIS A 100 1.39 20.76 9.08
CA HIS A 100 0.67 20.05 8.02
C HIS A 100 0.50 18.56 8.31
N ALA A 101 0.57 18.16 9.58
CA ALA A 101 0.34 16.76 9.96
C ALA A 101 -0.10 16.64 11.40
N THR A 102 -0.84 15.57 11.71
CA THR A 102 -1.28 15.25 13.07
C THR A 102 -1.22 13.76 13.32
N ALA A 103 -0.58 13.37 14.41
CA ALA A 103 -0.48 11.97 14.84
C ALA A 103 -1.55 11.62 15.87
N THR A 104 -2.09 10.42 15.76
CA THR A 104 -3.07 9.82 16.67
C THR A 104 -2.59 8.43 17.07
N VAL A 105 -2.67 8.10 18.36
CA VAL A 105 -2.54 6.72 18.86
C VAL A 105 -3.92 6.18 19.13
N GLN A 106 -4.26 5.02 18.59
CA GLN A 106 -5.60 4.45 18.72
C GLN A 106 -5.56 2.94 18.89
N ASP A 107 -6.48 2.45 19.71
CA ASP A 107 -6.81 1.03 19.81
C ASP A 107 -8.08 0.79 19.00
N LEU A 108 -8.03 -0.16 18.06
CA LEU A 108 -9.12 -0.43 17.14
C LEU A 108 -9.50 -1.90 17.19
N GLU A 109 -10.79 -2.16 17.39
CA GLU A 109 -11.36 -3.50 17.26
C GLU A 109 -11.40 -3.89 15.78
N LEU A 110 -10.85 -5.06 15.47
CA LEU A 110 -10.88 -5.61 14.12
C LEU A 110 -12.30 -6.04 13.75
N ARG A 111 -12.62 -5.95 12.47
CA ARG A 111 -13.96 -6.19 11.93
C ARG A 111 -13.92 -7.33 10.92
N PRO A 112 -14.98 -8.14 10.84
CA PRO A 112 -15.13 -9.07 9.73
C PRO A 112 -15.29 -8.28 8.40
N LEU A 113 -14.88 -8.89 7.29
CA LEU A 113 -14.83 -8.26 5.95
C LEU A 113 -16.13 -7.52 5.58
N GLU A 114 -17.28 -8.10 5.92
CA GLU A 114 -18.61 -7.55 5.56
C GLU A 114 -18.88 -6.19 6.22
N ARG A 115 -18.17 -5.89 7.32
CA ARG A 115 -18.26 -4.63 8.06
C ARG A 115 -17.17 -3.65 7.71
N CYS A 116 -16.17 -4.06 6.89
CA CYS A 116 -15.11 -3.20 6.42
C CYS A 116 -15.56 -2.41 5.18
N GLN A 117 -14.89 -1.32 4.91
CA GLN A 117 -15.16 -0.45 3.76
C GLN A 117 -13.85 0.10 3.23
N TYR A 118 -13.78 0.19 1.91
CA TYR A 118 -12.72 0.98 1.30
C TYR A 118 -12.98 2.45 1.55
N GLU A 119 -11.93 3.20 1.84
CA GLU A 119 -11.95 4.64 2.01
C GLU A 119 -10.91 5.31 1.14
N GLN A 120 -11.25 6.49 0.62
CA GLN A 120 -10.36 7.37 -0.13
C GLN A 120 -10.30 8.71 0.58
N HIS A 121 -9.09 9.19 0.78
CA HIS A 121 -8.80 10.58 1.11
C HIS A 121 -8.38 11.33 -0.14
N ARG A 122 -8.64 12.64 -0.21
CA ARG A 122 -8.23 13.48 -1.34
C ARG A 122 -7.27 14.58 -0.93
N GLN A 123 -7.30 14.96 0.34
CA GLN A 123 -6.51 16.06 0.90
C GLN A 123 -5.40 15.58 1.82
N HIS A 124 -5.41 14.30 2.20
CA HIS A 124 -4.43 13.78 3.15
C HIS A 124 -3.79 12.49 2.66
N ILE A 125 -2.57 12.30 3.12
CA ILE A 125 -1.83 11.05 3.10
C ILE A 125 -2.00 10.42 4.48
N ASP A 126 -2.24 9.10 4.54
CA ASP A 126 -2.25 8.36 5.80
C ASP A 126 -0.94 7.58 5.94
N LEU A 127 -0.11 7.92 6.94
CA LEU A 127 0.91 7.02 7.44
C LEU A 127 0.30 6.23 8.59
N GLN A 128 0.21 4.90 8.43
CA GLN A 128 -0.40 4.02 9.42
C GLN A 128 0.59 2.93 9.83
N TRP A 129 0.93 2.87 11.11
CA TRP A 129 1.82 1.86 11.69
C TRP A 129 1.07 1.03 12.72
N THR A 130 0.88 -0.26 12.47
CA THR A 130 0.29 -1.20 13.42
C THR A 130 1.36 -1.65 14.38
N VAL A 131 1.38 -1.05 15.58
CA VAL A 131 2.40 -1.27 16.61
C VAL A 131 2.24 -2.61 17.30
N THR A 132 0.98 -3.03 17.55
CA THR A 132 0.66 -4.33 18.16
C THR A 132 -0.55 -4.95 17.48
N GLY A 133 -0.53 -6.28 17.38
CA GLY A 133 -1.54 -7.05 16.66
C GLY A 133 -1.26 -7.09 15.15
N SER A 134 -2.22 -7.56 14.40
CA SER A 134 -2.17 -7.62 12.93
C SER A 134 -3.57 -7.43 12.38
N GLU A 135 -3.71 -6.56 11.40
CA GLU A 135 -4.94 -6.34 10.65
C GLU A 135 -4.69 -6.57 9.17
N ARG A 136 -5.72 -6.91 8.41
CA ARG A 136 -5.63 -7.00 6.97
C ARG A 136 -5.92 -5.66 6.33
N TYR A 137 -5.05 -5.29 5.41
CA TYR A 137 -5.23 -4.18 4.48
C TYR A 137 -5.55 -4.69 3.09
N SER A 138 -6.49 -4.02 2.44
CA SER A 138 -6.71 -4.14 1.01
C SER A 138 -6.54 -2.76 0.38
N VAL A 139 -5.72 -2.66 -0.69
CA VAL A 139 -5.47 -1.41 -1.41
C VAL A 139 -5.84 -1.57 -2.87
N VAL A 140 -6.62 -0.62 -3.40
CA VAL A 140 -7.07 -0.60 -4.79
C VAL A 140 -6.69 0.74 -5.42
N ARG A 141 -5.99 0.70 -6.55
CA ARG A 141 -5.64 1.88 -7.38
C ARG A 141 -6.49 1.99 -8.64
N ASP A 142 -7.01 0.87 -9.12
CA ASP A 142 -7.93 0.83 -10.25
C ASP A 142 -9.35 1.17 -9.79
N THR A 143 -9.73 2.44 -9.91
CA THR A 143 -11.08 2.91 -9.53
C THR A 143 -12.20 2.23 -10.29
N SER A 144 -11.92 1.63 -11.48
CA SER A 144 -12.90 0.86 -12.24
C SER A 144 -13.36 -0.40 -11.52
N ALA A 145 -12.55 -0.92 -10.57
CA ALA A 145 -12.88 -2.05 -9.71
C ALA A 145 -13.84 -1.71 -8.57
N LEU A 146 -14.15 -0.44 -8.38
CA LEU A 146 -14.88 0.04 -7.21
C LEU A 146 -16.25 0.64 -7.56
N THR A 147 -17.17 0.56 -6.60
CA THR A 147 -18.46 1.27 -6.64
C THR A 147 -18.53 2.20 -5.43
N PRO A 148 -18.77 3.52 -5.63
CA PRO A 148 -18.99 4.44 -4.51
C PRO A 148 -20.21 4.03 -3.67
N LYS A 149 -20.07 4.11 -2.35
CA LYS A 149 -21.17 3.92 -1.39
C LYS A 149 -21.84 5.24 -1.00
N ASN A 150 -21.09 6.32 -1.07
CA ASN A 150 -21.53 7.67 -0.71
C ASN A 150 -20.82 8.71 -1.59
N ASN A 151 -21.28 9.96 -1.48
CA ASN A 151 -20.53 11.10 -2.00
C ASN A 151 -19.31 11.40 -1.11
N TYR A 152 -18.30 12.02 -1.69
CA TYR A 152 -17.17 12.51 -0.94
C TYR A 152 -17.60 13.54 0.12
N ASN A 153 -17.17 13.34 1.35
CA ASN A 153 -17.42 14.25 2.46
C ASN A 153 -16.17 15.14 2.66
N LEU A 154 -16.30 16.39 2.22
CA LEU A 154 -15.19 17.36 2.28
C LEU A 154 -14.71 17.62 3.71
N MET A 155 -15.63 17.67 4.69
CA MET A 155 -15.28 17.97 6.10
C MET A 155 -14.52 16.84 6.79
N LYS A 156 -14.75 15.61 6.36
CA LYS A 156 -14.07 14.42 6.90
C LYS A 156 -12.96 13.92 6.00
N ASP A 157 -12.82 14.53 4.82
CA ASP A 157 -11.93 14.07 3.76
C ASP A 157 -12.06 12.57 3.50
N VAL A 158 -13.28 12.08 3.27
CA VAL A 158 -13.52 10.65 3.05
C VAL A 158 -14.62 10.39 2.04
N GLN A 159 -14.38 9.43 1.16
CA GLN A 159 -15.39 8.76 0.35
C GLN A 159 -15.25 7.25 0.53
N ASN A 160 -16.37 6.56 0.72
CA ASN A 160 -16.34 5.11 0.90
C ASN A 160 -16.77 4.37 -0.38
N PHE A 161 -16.21 3.18 -0.54
CA PHE A 161 -16.43 2.31 -1.70
C PHE A 161 -16.68 0.86 -1.29
N ARG A 162 -17.12 0.07 -2.27
CA ARG A 162 -17.12 -1.38 -2.25
C ARG A 162 -16.40 -1.91 -3.49
N ILE A 163 -15.67 -3.01 -3.33
CA ILE A 163 -15.14 -3.74 -4.48
C ILE A 163 -16.30 -4.32 -5.29
N LYS A 164 -16.22 -4.28 -6.60
CA LYS A 164 -17.20 -4.91 -7.49
C LYS A 164 -17.00 -6.42 -7.47
N ALA A 165 -18.09 -7.16 -7.52
CA ALA A 165 -18.02 -8.61 -7.66
C ALA A 165 -17.22 -9.00 -8.92
N GLY A 166 -16.26 -9.90 -8.76
CA GLY A 166 -15.35 -10.33 -9.83
C GLY A 166 -14.17 -9.40 -10.10
N ALA A 167 -13.93 -8.40 -9.22
CA ALA A 167 -12.76 -7.51 -9.30
C ALA A 167 -11.83 -7.65 -8.08
N GLU A 168 -12.00 -8.71 -7.30
CA GLU A 168 -11.23 -8.97 -6.08
C GLU A 168 -9.75 -9.20 -6.35
N ASP A 169 -9.38 -9.61 -7.55
CA ASP A 169 -8.00 -9.79 -8.02
C ASP A 169 -7.27 -8.46 -8.32
N ARG A 170 -7.99 -7.32 -8.32
CA ARG A 170 -7.43 -5.99 -8.58
C ARG A 170 -7.02 -5.24 -7.31
N GLN A 171 -7.07 -5.90 -6.18
CA GLN A 171 -6.62 -5.36 -4.90
C GLN A 171 -5.29 -5.98 -4.49
N LEU A 172 -4.43 -5.17 -3.89
CA LEU A 172 -3.30 -5.65 -3.12
C LEU A 172 -3.80 -5.96 -1.71
N VAL A 173 -3.66 -7.20 -1.27
CA VAL A 173 -4.02 -7.64 0.07
C VAL A 173 -2.75 -7.97 0.85
N THR A 174 -2.60 -7.41 2.04
CA THR A 174 -1.45 -7.66 2.90
C THR A 174 -1.85 -7.55 4.37
N ASP A 175 -1.29 -8.40 5.21
CA ASP A 175 -1.49 -8.32 6.66
C ASP A 175 -0.42 -7.39 7.24
N SER A 176 -0.82 -6.50 8.15
CA SER A 176 0.10 -5.61 8.85
C SER A 176 0.91 -6.36 9.90
N ASP A 177 2.08 -5.83 10.19
CA ASP A 177 2.94 -6.25 11.28
C ASP A 177 3.70 -5.03 11.85
N PRO A 178 4.35 -5.16 13.03
CA PRO A 178 5.07 -4.05 13.64
C PRO A 178 6.32 -3.59 12.87
N GLN A 179 6.82 -4.36 11.90
CA GLN A 179 8.01 -4.05 11.12
C GLN A 179 7.71 -3.22 9.86
N HIS A 180 6.41 -3.06 9.51
CA HIS A 180 6.02 -2.33 8.31
C HIS A 180 4.96 -1.26 8.62
N PHE A 181 5.14 -0.07 8.06
CA PHE A 181 4.11 0.96 8.04
C PHE A 181 3.50 1.07 6.64
N PHE A 182 2.27 1.52 6.59
CA PHE A 182 1.57 1.88 5.36
C PHE A 182 1.68 3.38 5.14
N LEU A 183 2.03 3.80 3.92
CA LEU A 183 1.95 5.18 3.48
C LEU A 183 1.02 5.21 2.29
N LEU A 184 -0.17 5.75 2.50
CA LEU A 184 -1.31 5.66 1.59
C LEU A 184 -1.62 7.06 1.05
N PHE A 185 -1.49 7.21 -0.26
CA PHE A 185 -1.71 8.48 -0.95
C PHE A 185 -3.17 8.61 -1.43
N PRO A 186 -3.63 9.80 -1.85
CA PRO A 186 -5.00 9.99 -2.35
C PRO A 186 -5.45 9.03 -3.44
N GLY A 187 -4.51 8.45 -4.20
CA GLY A 187 -4.79 7.40 -5.19
C GLY A 187 -4.92 5.98 -4.63
N ASP A 188 -4.53 5.77 -3.35
CA ASP A 188 -4.59 4.48 -2.68
C ASP A 188 -5.93 4.35 -1.93
N ILE A 189 -6.94 3.80 -2.62
CA ILE A 189 -8.23 3.52 -2.00
C ILE A 189 -8.06 2.26 -1.16
N HIS A 190 -8.18 2.39 0.16
CA HIS A 190 -7.74 1.35 1.08
C HIS A 190 -8.83 0.96 2.08
N GLN A 191 -8.75 -0.29 2.53
CA GLN A 191 -9.62 -0.88 3.54
C GLN A 191 -8.78 -1.39 4.69
N PRO A 192 -8.72 -0.68 5.83
CA PRO A 192 -8.05 -1.12 7.04
C PRO A 192 -9.00 -1.86 7.98
N CYS A 193 -8.48 -2.33 9.10
CA CYS A 193 -9.22 -2.87 10.25
C CYS A 193 -9.94 -4.19 10.00
N GLU A 194 -9.61 -4.92 8.94
CA GLU A 194 -10.15 -6.25 8.72
C GLU A 194 -9.41 -7.29 9.58
N VAL A 195 -10.14 -8.28 10.07
CA VAL A 195 -9.57 -9.45 10.76
C VAL A 195 -8.64 -10.19 9.81
N ALA A 196 -7.33 -10.22 10.13
CA ALA A 196 -6.34 -10.96 9.35
C ALA A 196 -6.38 -12.46 9.63
N LYS A 197 -6.34 -12.84 10.90
CA LYS A 197 -6.32 -14.24 11.37
C LYS A 197 -7.35 -14.47 12.45
N GLU A 198 -7.27 -13.70 13.53
CA GLU A 198 -8.12 -13.81 14.71
C GLU A 198 -8.72 -12.45 15.05
N PRO A 199 -9.99 -12.42 15.54
CA PRO A 199 -10.58 -11.20 16.08
C PRO A 199 -9.72 -10.64 17.22
N GLY A 200 -9.68 -9.33 17.34
CA GLY A 200 -8.87 -8.71 18.39
C GLY A 200 -8.84 -7.19 18.28
N VAL A 201 -7.95 -6.61 19.06
CA VAL A 201 -7.66 -5.17 19.05
C VAL A 201 -6.25 -4.97 18.53
N VAL A 202 -6.09 -4.05 17.60
CA VAL A 202 -4.78 -3.58 17.16
C VAL A 202 -4.51 -2.21 17.72
N ARG A 203 -3.26 -1.94 18.12
CA ARG A 203 -2.78 -0.59 18.41
C ARG A 203 -2.09 -0.02 17.20
N LYS A 204 -2.51 1.20 16.83
CA LYS A 204 -1.99 1.90 15.66
C LYS A 204 -1.52 3.31 16.00
N ILE A 205 -0.48 3.73 15.32
CA ILE A 205 -0.13 5.13 15.17
C ILE A 205 -0.51 5.54 13.75
N VAL A 206 -1.36 6.57 13.66
CA VAL A 206 -1.80 7.14 12.39
C VAL A 206 -1.33 8.58 12.32
N VAL A 207 -0.51 8.90 11.34
CA VAL A 207 -0.14 10.28 11.03
C VAL A 207 -0.89 10.69 9.76
N LYS A 208 -1.81 11.62 9.92
CA LYS A 208 -2.53 12.21 8.79
C LYS A 208 -1.76 13.44 8.34
N ILE A 209 -1.31 13.45 7.08
CA ILE A 209 -0.41 14.44 6.50
C ILE A 209 -1.14 15.15 5.36
N ASP A 210 -1.11 16.49 5.31
CA ASP A 210 -1.69 17.24 4.19
C ASP A 210 -1.00 16.85 2.88
N TYR A 211 -1.80 16.51 1.88
CA TYR A 211 -1.32 16.23 0.53
C TYR A 211 -1.29 17.51 -0.30
N THR A 212 -0.20 17.75 -0.99
CA THR A 212 -0.04 18.87 -1.93
C THR A 212 0.54 18.36 -3.25
N ASP A 213 0.04 18.89 -4.36
CA ASP A 213 0.54 18.60 -5.72
C ASP A 213 1.80 19.41 -6.03
#